data_56f6537b005751b3f93244aeeff4c4c0
#
_entry.id   56f6537b005751b3f93244aeeff4c4c0
#
_cell.length_a   1.000
_cell.length_b   1.000
_cell.length_c   1.000
_cell.angle_alpha   90.00
_cell.angle_beta   90.00
_cell.angle_gamma   90.00
#
_symmetry.space_group_name_H-M   'P 1'
#
loop_
_entity.id
_entity.type
_entity.pdbx_description
1 polymer ?
#
loop_
_entity_poly.entity_id
_entity_poly.type
_entity_poly.pdbx_seq_one_letter_code
_entity_poly.pdbx_strand_id
1 'polypeptide(L)'
;MCELDILHDSLYQFCPELHLKRLNSLTLACHALLDCKTLTLTELGRNLPTKARTKHNIKRIDRLLGNRHLHKERLAVYRWHASFICSGNTMPIVLVDWSDIREQKRLMVLRASVALHGRSVTLYEKAFPLSEQCSKKAHDQFLADLASILPSNTTPLIVSDAGFKVPWYKSVEKLGWYWLSRVRGKVQYADLGAENWKPISNLHDMSSSHSKTLGYKRLLKAIQSHAKFYCINLALKAEKISARHGLIVTTRHLKSTQRRQRSHGF
;
A
#
# COMPACT_ATOMS: atom_id res chain seq x y z
N MET A 1 -20.99 23.32 11.67
CA MET A 1 -20.83 22.26 10.65
C MET A 1 -19.95 21.19 11.29
N CYS A 2 -20.44 19.97 11.42
CA CYS A 2 -19.71 18.85 12.00
C CYS A 2 -18.72 18.30 10.94
N GLU A 3 -17.60 17.70 11.37
CA GLU A 3 -16.61 17.10 10.46
C GLU A 3 -17.24 16.07 9.52
N LEU A 4 -18.26 15.37 10.00
CA LEU A 4 -19.00 14.39 9.19
C LEU A 4 -19.93 15.02 8.15
N ASP A 5 -20.42 16.25 8.38
CA ASP A 5 -21.17 17.00 7.37
C ASP A 5 -20.22 17.38 6.23
N ILE A 6 -19.01 17.85 6.56
CA ILE A 6 -17.96 18.16 5.57
C ILE A 6 -17.60 16.93 4.77
N LEU A 7 -17.41 15.78 5.43
CA LEU A 7 -17.12 14.51 4.77
C LEU A 7 -18.27 14.09 3.83
N HIS A 8 -19.52 14.18 4.31
CA HIS A 8 -20.71 13.84 3.53
C HIS A 8 -20.80 14.71 2.26
N ASP A 9 -20.70 16.02 2.42
CA ASP A 9 -20.83 16.98 1.31
C ASP A 9 -19.70 16.81 0.29
N SER A 10 -18.49 16.59 0.76
CA SER A 10 -17.34 16.30 -0.10
C SER A 10 -17.52 14.99 -0.89
N LEU A 11 -17.95 13.90 -0.25
CA LEU A 11 -18.24 12.66 -0.95
C LEU A 11 -19.41 12.80 -1.92
N TYR A 12 -20.44 13.55 -1.55
CA TYR A 12 -21.59 13.83 -2.42
C TYR A 12 -21.16 14.57 -3.69
N GLN A 13 -20.28 15.56 -3.54
CA GLN A 13 -19.78 16.38 -4.65
C GLN A 13 -18.82 15.60 -5.56
N PHE A 14 -17.89 14.84 -4.99
CA PHE A 14 -16.77 14.27 -5.73
C PHE A 14 -16.93 12.78 -6.07
N CYS A 15 -17.95 12.09 -5.55
CA CYS A 15 -18.23 10.69 -5.83
C CYS A 15 -19.66 10.53 -6.40
N PRO A 16 -19.94 11.00 -7.63
CA PRO A 16 -21.28 10.95 -8.22
C PRO A 16 -21.79 9.52 -8.42
N GLU A 17 -20.91 8.52 -8.39
CA GLU A 17 -21.28 7.10 -8.44
C GLU A 17 -22.00 6.63 -7.17
N LEU A 18 -21.79 7.32 -6.03
CA LEU A 18 -22.42 6.99 -4.75
C LEU A 18 -23.88 7.47 -4.72
N HIS A 19 -24.81 6.52 -4.66
CA HIS A 19 -26.21 6.88 -4.50
C HIS A 19 -26.45 7.51 -3.12
N LEU A 20 -27.16 8.65 -3.06
CA LEU A 20 -27.38 9.46 -1.86
C LEU A 20 -27.85 8.66 -0.63
N LYS A 21 -28.79 7.71 -0.79
CA LYS A 21 -29.26 6.86 0.33
C LYS A 21 -28.15 5.98 0.90
N ARG A 22 -27.20 5.52 0.06
CA ARG A 22 -26.05 4.74 0.53
C ARG A 22 -25.02 5.63 1.20
N LEU A 23 -24.74 6.80 0.64
CA LEU A 23 -23.89 7.82 1.26
C LEU A 23 -24.41 8.20 2.64
N ASN A 24 -25.70 8.56 2.77
CA ASN A 24 -26.31 8.87 4.08
C ASN A 24 -26.17 7.73 5.09
N SER A 25 -26.34 6.49 4.64
CA SER A 25 -26.17 5.32 5.52
C SER A 25 -24.71 5.08 5.91
N LEU A 26 -23.76 5.36 5.01
CA LEU A 26 -22.32 5.29 5.28
C LEU A 26 -21.90 6.37 6.27
N THR A 27 -22.30 7.63 6.07
CA THR A 27 -22.00 8.75 6.98
C THR A 27 -22.56 8.48 8.39
N LEU A 28 -23.79 7.95 8.48
CA LEU A 28 -24.36 7.54 9.76
C LEU A 28 -23.56 6.44 10.45
N ALA A 29 -23.05 5.47 9.68
CA ALA A 29 -22.18 4.42 10.22
C ALA A 29 -20.83 4.97 10.67
N CYS A 30 -20.27 5.95 9.94
CA CYS A 30 -19.04 6.66 10.33
C CYS A 30 -19.27 7.43 11.66
N HIS A 31 -20.43 8.08 11.83
CA HIS A 31 -20.78 8.74 13.08
C HIS A 31 -20.78 7.75 14.25
N ALA A 32 -21.48 6.63 14.09
CA ALA A 32 -21.50 5.59 15.12
C ALA A 32 -20.10 5.03 15.42
N LEU A 33 -19.23 4.94 14.41
CA LEU A 33 -17.87 4.43 14.54
C LEU A 33 -17.00 5.30 15.46
N LEU A 34 -17.19 6.61 15.46
CA LEU A 34 -16.43 7.54 16.33
C LEU A 34 -16.70 7.29 17.82
N ASP A 35 -17.91 6.83 18.13
CA ASP A 35 -18.35 6.56 19.52
C ASP A 35 -18.14 5.09 19.94
N CYS A 36 -17.75 4.21 19.02
CA CYS A 36 -17.57 2.79 19.27
C CYS A 36 -16.26 2.47 19.98
N LYS A 37 -16.33 1.66 21.05
CA LYS A 37 -15.15 1.06 21.70
C LYS A 37 -14.62 -0.16 20.94
N THR A 38 -15.50 -0.88 20.26
CA THR A 38 -15.16 -2.08 19.49
C THR A 38 -15.88 -2.08 18.14
N LEU A 39 -15.18 -2.56 17.09
CA LEU A 39 -15.73 -2.62 15.74
C LEU A 39 -16.59 -3.89 15.56
N THR A 40 -17.79 -3.88 16.14
CA THR A 40 -18.77 -4.96 15.99
C THR A 40 -20.10 -4.43 15.47
N LEU A 41 -20.89 -5.30 14.79
CA LEU A 41 -22.23 -4.94 14.31
C LEU A 41 -23.13 -4.44 15.44
N THR A 42 -23.01 -5.06 16.61
CA THR A 42 -23.81 -4.71 17.80
C THR A 42 -23.45 -3.32 18.32
N GLU A 43 -22.17 -3.03 18.48
CA GLU A 43 -21.70 -1.72 18.95
C GLU A 43 -22.05 -0.61 17.94
N LEU A 44 -21.77 -0.82 16.67
CA LEU A 44 -22.16 0.13 15.62
C LEU A 44 -23.68 0.38 15.65
N GLY A 45 -24.48 -0.68 15.77
CA GLY A 45 -25.94 -0.54 15.83
C GLY A 45 -26.46 0.15 17.09
N ARG A 46 -25.77 0.01 18.24
CA ARG A 46 -26.13 0.71 19.49
C ARG A 46 -25.84 2.21 19.43
N ASN A 47 -24.71 2.56 18.78
CA ASN A 47 -24.25 3.95 18.68
C ASN A 47 -24.77 4.69 17.44
N LEU A 48 -25.65 4.07 16.61
CA LEU A 48 -26.28 4.79 15.52
C LEU A 48 -27.16 5.94 16.04
N PRO A 49 -26.92 7.20 15.61
CA PRO A 49 -27.69 8.36 16.07
C PRO A 49 -29.08 8.40 15.44
N THR A 50 -29.93 7.43 15.79
CA THR A 50 -31.31 7.33 15.27
C THR A 50 -32.30 7.01 16.38
N LYS A 51 -33.57 7.40 16.17
CA LYS A 51 -34.67 7.06 17.08
C LYS A 51 -35.16 5.61 16.98
N ALA A 52 -34.55 4.82 16.05
CA ALA A 52 -34.99 3.43 15.85
C ALA A 52 -34.50 2.50 16.97
N ARG A 53 -35.24 1.42 17.21
CA ARG A 53 -34.84 0.41 18.21
C ARG A 53 -33.49 -0.22 17.80
N THR A 54 -32.64 -0.52 18.79
CA THR A 54 -31.28 -1.08 18.59
C THR A 54 -31.24 -2.26 17.61
N LYS A 55 -32.21 -3.19 17.72
CA LYS A 55 -32.27 -4.33 16.77
C LYS A 55 -32.41 -3.93 15.31
N HIS A 56 -33.12 -2.83 15.04
CA HIS A 56 -33.28 -2.34 13.67
C HIS A 56 -32.01 -1.62 13.19
N ASN A 57 -31.34 -0.93 14.09
CA ASN A 57 -30.06 -0.30 13.83
C ASN A 57 -28.95 -1.33 13.51
N ILE A 58 -28.87 -2.42 14.27
CA ILE A 58 -27.94 -3.53 13.98
C ILE A 58 -28.21 -4.11 12.58
N LYS A 59 -29.48 -4.39 12.24
CA LYS A 59 -29.85 -4.85 10.90
C LYS A 59 -29.53 -3.82 9.81
N ARG A 60 -29.60 -2.53 10.12
CA ARG A 60 -29.24 -1.45 9.18
C ARG A 60 -27.75 -1.49 8.86
N ILE A 61 -26.89 -1.63 9.86
CA ILE A 61 -25.43 -1.79 9.68
C ILE A 61 -25.12 -3.07 8.90
N ASP A 62 -25.73 -4.20 9.26
CA ASP A 62 -25.54 -5.46 8.55
C ASP A 62 -25.89 -5.34 7.05
N ARG A 63 -27.03 -4.72 6.73
CA ARG A 63 -27.42 -4.45 5.33
C ARG A 63 -26.48 -3.49 4.62
N LEU A 64 -25.93 -2.48 5.31
CA LEU A 64 -24.95 -1.56 4.75
C LEU A 64 -23.67 -2.30 4.37
N LEU A 65 -23.13 -3.11 5.27
CA LEU A 65 -21.90 -3.87 5.03
C LEU A 65 -22.08 -4.97 3.97
N GLY A 66 -23.27 -5.57 3.85
CA GLY A 66 -23.59 -6.53 2.81
C GLY A 66 -24.06 -5.92 1.47
N ASN A 67 -24.04 -4.58 1.32
CA ASN A 67 -24.58 -3.91 0.16
C ASN A 67 -23.65 -4.05 -1.06
N ARG A 68 -24.05 -4.86 -2.03
CA ARG A 68 -23.28 -5.12 -3.26
C ARG A 68 -23.00 -3.87 -4.09
N HIS A 69 -23.89 -2.89 -4.09
CA HIS A 69 -23.69 -1.63 -4.81
C HIS A 69 -22.61 -0.79 -4.12
N LEU A 70 -22.63 -0.67 -2.80
CA LEU A 70 -21.59 0.01 -2.05
C LEU A 70 -20.22 -0.63 -2.27
N HIS A 71 -20.16 -1.96 -2.32
CA HIS A 71 -18.92 -2.67 -2.65
C HIS A 71 -18.38 -2.36 -4.05
N LYS A 72 -19.25 -2.15 -5.03
CA LYS A 72 -18.84 -1.72 -6.39
C LYS A 72 -18.38 -0.27 -6.42
N GLU A 73 -19.03 0.59 -5.65
CA GLU A 73 -18.78 2.04 -5.57
C GLU A 73 -17.56 2.39 -4.70
N ARG A 74 -17.03 1.46 -3.91
CA ARG A 74 -15.94 1.72 -2.95
C ARG A 74 -14.71 2.38 -3.59
N LEU A 75 -14.39 2.06 -4.86
CA LEU A 75 -13.23 2.66 -5.54
C LEU A 75 -13.40 4.15 -5.77
N ALA A 76 -14.62 4.68 -5.87
CA ALA A 76 -14.88 6.11 -5.93
C ALA A 76 -14.43 6.80 -4.63
N VAL A 77 -14.75 6.21 -3.47
CA VAL A 77 -14.31 6.73 -2.16
C VAL A 77 -12.79 6.69 -2.04
N TYR A 78 -12.14 5.60 -2.46
CA TYR A 78 -10.68 5.51 -2.45
C TYR A 78 -10.04 6.53 -3.40
N ARG A 79 -10.62 6.76 -4.59
CA ARG A 79 -10.16 7.76 -5.55
C ARG A 79 -10.26 9.17 -4.97
N TRP A 80 -11.39 9.49 -4.36
CA TRP A 80 -11.58 10.74 -3.64
C TRP A 80 -10.50 10.91 -2.55
N HIS A 81 -10.31 9.92 -1.69
CA HIS A 81 -9.29 9.93 -0.64
C HIS A 81 -7.87 10.09 -1.22
N ALA A 82 -7.54 9.34 -2.27
CA ALA A 82 -6.23 9.40 -2.93
C ALA A 82 -5.94 10.80 -3.52
N SER A 83 -6.96 11.50 -4.02
CA SER A 83 -6.79 12.85 -4.58
C SER A 83 -6.28 13.86 -3.53
N PHE A 84 -6.65 13.70 -2.26
CA PHE A 84 -6.12 14.51 -1.16
C PHE A 84 -4.74 14.05 -0.72
N ILE A 85 -4.56 12.75 -0.48
CA ILE A 85 -3.30 12.20 0.04
C ILE A 85 -2.15 12.38 -0.96
N CYS A 86 -2.42 12.28 -2.26
CA CYS A 86 -1.42 12.45 -3.31
C CYS A 86 -1.39 13.88 -3.87
N SER A 87 -2.14 14.83 -3.29
CA SER A 87 -2.16 16.22 -3.75
C SER A 87 -0.75 16.83 -3.75
N GLY A 88 -0.34 17.39 -4.88
CA GLY A 88 0.99 18.00 -5.05
C GLY A 88 2.17 17.02 -5.07
N ASN A 89 1.95 15.72 -4.87
CA ASN A 89 3.00 14.71 -4.89
C ASN A 89 2.85 13.76 -6.08
N THR A 90 3.61 14.01 -7.13
CA THR A 90 3.58 13.20 -8.36
C THR A 90 4.29 11.85 -8.21
N MET A 91 5.10 11.65 -7.15
CA MET A 91 5.82 10.41 -6.88
C MET A 91 5.73 10.02 -5.40
N PRO A 92 4.54 9.66 -4.90
CA PRO A 92 4.38 9.22 -3.51
C PRO A 92 5.11 7.90 -3.26
N ILE A 93 5.66 7.77 -2.06
CA ILE A 93 6.22 6.51 -1.57
C ILE A 93 5.07 5.68 -1.01
N VAL A 94 4.76 4.57 -1.66
CA VAL A 94 3.65 3.69 -1.31
C VAL A 94 4.17 2.38 -0.77
N LEU A 95 3.97 2.13 0.51
CA LEU A 95 4.31 0.89 1.18
C LEU A 95 3.22 -0.14 0.89
N VAL A 96 3.60 -1.32 0.39
CA VAL A 96 2.66 -2.42 0.14
C VAL A 96 3.05 -3.64 0.94
N ASP A 97 2.11 -4.15 1.72
CA ASP A 97 2.34 -5.30 2.58
C ASP A 97 1.10 -6.18 2.74
N TRP A 98 1.34 -7.47 3.01
CA TRP A 98 0.34 -8.45 3.40
C TRP A 98 0.20 -8.50 4.92
N SER A 99 -1.02 -8.36 5.42
CA SER A 99 -1.32 -8.46 6.85
C SER A 99 -2.44 -9.46 7.08
N ASP A 100 -2.39 -10.15 8.21
CA ASP A 100 -3.43 -11.07 8.64
C ASP A 100 -4.63 -10.28 9.19
N ILE A 101 -5.84 -10.57 8.70
CA ILE A 101 -7.07 -10.00 9.28
C ILE A 101 -7.59 -10.94 10.36
N ARG A 102 -7.58 -12.24 10.06
CA ARG A 102 -8.17 -13.25 10.92
C ARG A 102 -7.59 -14.62 10.60
N GLU A 103 -6.63 -15.05 11.38
CA GLU A 103 -5.95 -16.34 11.22
C GLU A 103 -6.95 -17.50 11.13
N GLN A 104 -7.93 -17.54 12.04
CA GLN A 104 -8.96 -18.59 12.09
C GLN A 104 -9.82 -18.67 10.81
N LYS A 105 -10.07 -17.55 10.14
CA LYS A 105 -10.84 -17.49 8.88
C LYS A 105 -9.96 -17.47 7.63
N ARG A 106 -8.64 -17.53 7.83
CA ARG A 106 -7.66 -17.53 6.74
C ARG A 106 -7.89 -16.41 5.73
N LEU A 107 -8.09 -15.19 6.25
CA LEU A 107 -8.27 -13.97 5.47
C LEU A 107 -7.06 -13.07 5.63
N MET A 108 -6.53 -12.63 4.51
CA MET A 108 -5.39 -11.72 4.41
C MET A 108 -5.85 -10.38 3.82
N VAL A 109 -5.21 -9.29 4.20
CA VAL A 109 -5.36 -8.01 3.51
C VAL A 109 -4.06 -7.64 2.83
N LEU A 110 -4.15 -7.24 1.57
CA LEU A 110 -3.08 -6.53 0.89
C LEU A 110 -3.40 -5.04 0.99
N ARG A 111 -2.47 -4.28 1.56
CA ARG A 111 -2.64 -2.86 1.84
C ARG A 111 -1.55 -2.03 1.18
N ALA A 112 -1.96 -0.94 0.55
CA ALA A 112 -1.10 0.13 0.09
C ALA A 112 -1.27 1.34 1.01
N SER A 113 -0.17 1.87 1.55
CA SER A 113 -0.18 3.04 2.44
C SER A 113 0.85 4.06 1.96
N VAL A 114 0.50 5.32 1.91
CA VAL A 114 1.45 6.41 1.63
C VAL A 114 2.28 6.67 2.87
N ALA A 115 3.60 6.67 2.70
CA ALA A 115 4.52 7.07 3.75
C ALA A 115 4.49 8.59 3.95
N LEU A 116 4.15 9.02 5.15
CA LEU A 116 4.21 10.40 5.59
C LEU A 116 5.24 10.55 6.71
N HIS A 117 5.54 11.80 7.10
CA HIS A 117 6.48 12.04 8.19
C HIS A 117 5.98 11.41 9.51
N GLY A 118 6.70 10.40 10.02
CA GLY A 118 6.40 9.72 11.27
C GLY A 118 5.21 8.73 11.25
N ARG A 119 4.49 8.58 10.13
CA ARG A 119 3.35 7.66 10.00
C ARG A 119 3.12 7.21 8.56
N SER A 120 2.17 6.30 8.38
CA SER A 120 1.62 5.98 7.07
C SER A 120 0.10 6.14 7.07
N VAL A 121 -0.47 6.49 5.92
CA VAL A 121 -1.92 6.61 5.72
C VAL A 121 -2.34 5.60 4.68
N THR A 122 -3.35 4.79 5.00
CA THR A 122 -3.88 3.79 4.07
C THR A 122 -4.45 4.46 2.84
N LEU A 123 -3.94 4.10 1.67
CA LEU A 123 -4.40 4.59 0.38
C LEU A 123 -5.42 3.65 -0.24
N TYR A 124 -5.18 2.36 -0.15
CA TYR A 124 -6.06 1.30 -0.64
C TYR A 124 -5.80 -0.01 0.10
N GLU A 125 -6.87 -0.78 0.32
CA GLU A 125 -6.75 -2.13 0.86
C GLU A 125 -7.80 -3.07 0.26
N LYS A 126 -7.44 -4.36 0.18
CA LYS A 126 -8.30 -5.40 -0.33
C LYS A 126 -8.07 -6.71 0.40
N ALA A 127 -9.16 -7.33 0.84
CA ALA A 127 -9.11 -8.64 1.47
C ALA A 127 -9.09 -9.75 0.42
N PHE A 128 -8.31 -10.79 0.70
CA PHE A 128 -8.17 -12.00 -0.10
C PHE A 128 -8.21 -13.25 0.79
N PRO A 129 -8.65 -14.41 0.29
CA PRO A 129 -8.44 -15.68 0.96
C PRO A 129 -6.94 -15.97 1.10
N LEU A 130 -6.54 -16.67 2.16
CA LEU A 130 -5.14 -17.08 2.37
C LEU A 130 -4.57 -17.85 1.17
N SER A 131 -5.39 -18.63 0.47
CA SER A 131 -5.00 -19.36 -0.74
C SER A 131 -4.55 -18.46 -1.90
N GLU A 132 -4.97 -17.21 -1.90
CA GLU A 132 -4.57 -16.21 -2.90
C GLU A 132 -3.38 -15.34 -2.46
N GLN A 133 -2.90 -15.51 -1.23
CA GLN A 133 -1.73 -14.78 -0.75
C GLN A 133 -0.53 -14.94 -1.69
N CYS A 134 0.10 -13.84 -2.06
CA CYS A 134 1.22 -13.81 -3.00
C CYS A 134 0.93 -14.38 -4.41
N SER A 135 -0.34 -14.64 -4.76
CA SER A 135 -0.68 -15.08 -6.11
C SER A 135 -0.55 -13.91 -7.11
N LYS A 136 -0.12 -14.24 -8.33
CA LYS A 136 -0.02 -13.23 -9.40
C LYS A 136 -1.38 -12.59 -9.68
N LYS A 137 -2.47 -13.37 -9.66
CA LYS A 137 -3.84 -12.88 -9.91
C LYS A 137 -4.25 -11.83 -8.87
N ALA A 138 -4.06 -12.11 -7.58
CA ALA A 138 -4.36 -11.15 -6.51
C ALA A 138 -3.53 -9.86 -6.63
N HIS A 139 -2.25 -10.00 -6.94
CA HIS A 139 -1.34 -8.88 -7.14
C HIS A 139 -1.75 -8.01 -8.34
N ASP A 140 -2.01 -8.61 -9.50
CA ASP A 140 -2.42 -7.87 -10.70
C ASP A 140 -3.77 -7.16 -10.49
N GLN A 141 -4.72 -7.81 -9.84
CA GLN A 141 -6.01 -7.20 -9.50
C GLN A 141 -5.85 -6.03 -8.53
N PHE A 142 -5.04 -6.19 -7.49
CA PHE A 142 -4.76 -5.13 -6.52
C PHE A 142 -4.09 -3.92 -7.18
N LEU A 143 -3.09 -4.15 -8.03
CA LEU A 143 -2.39 -3.08 -8.76
C LEU A 143 -3.31 -2.38 -9.76
N ALA A 144 -4.20 -3.09 -10.44
CA ALA A 144 -5.18 -2.50 -11.34
C ALA A 144 -6.17 -1.60 -10.59
N ASP A 145 -6.70 -2.07 -9.46
CA ASP A 145 -7.56 -1.26 -8.59
C ASP A 145 -6.80 -0.02 -8.07
N LEU A 146 -5.56 -0.19 -7.60
CA LEU A 146 -4.71 0.92 -7.12
C LEU A 146 -4.45 1.95 -8.23
N ALA A 147 -4.18 1.49 -9.47
CA ALA A 147 -3.98 2.38 -10.61
C ALA A 147 -5.25 3.18 -10.95
N SER A 148 -6.42 2.59 -10.76
CA SER A 148 -7.70 3.25 -11.06
C SER A 148 -8.07 4.36 -10.06
N ILE A 149 -7.47 4.36 -8.87
CA ILE A 149 -7.76 5.36 -7.83
C ILE A 149 -6.71 6.47 -7.73
N LEU A 150 -5.50 6.23 -8.22
CA LEU A 150 -4.45 7.25 -8.20
C LEU A 150 -4.74 8.37 -9.21
N PRO A 151 -4.38 9.62 -8.91
CA PRO A 151 -4.42 10.71 -9.88
C PRO A 151 -3.58 10.38 -11.12
N SER A 152 -4.04 10.82 -12.30
CA SER A 152 -3.40 10.49 -13.59
C SER A 152 -1.95 10.95 -13.74
N ASN A 153 -1.56 12.00 -13.00
CA ASN A 153 -0.19 12.53 -12.99
C ASN A 153 0.71 11.88 -11.92
N THR A 154 0.25 10.80 -11.29
CA THR A 154 0.95 10.15 -10.17
C THR A 154 1.69 8.91 -10.65
N THR A 155 3.00 8.87 -10.42
CA THR A 155 3.86 7.70 -10.67
C THR A 155 4.48 7.25 -9.34
N PRO A 156 3.87 6.32 -8.60
CA PRO A 156 4.31 5.97 -7.25
C PRO A 156 5.63 5.19 -7.26
N LEU A 157 6.38 5.32 -6.17
CA LEU A 157 7.44 4.38 -5.79
C LEU A 157 6.84 3.33 -4.87
N ILE A 158 6.63 2.13 -5.37
CA ILE A 158 6.10 0.99 -4.60
C ILE A 158 7.22 0.38 -3.77
N VAL A 159 7.06 0.40 -2.46
CA VAL A 159 7.98 -0.22 -1.51
C VAL A 159 7.35 -1.49 -0.96
N SER A 160 8.05 -2.62 -1.08
CA SER A 160 7.57 -3.91 -0.60
C SER A 160 8.67 -4.69 0.11
N ASP A 161 8.27 -5.63 0.97
CA ASP A 161 9.21 -6.47 1.70
C ASP A 161 9.80 -7.60 0.83
N ALA A 162 10.66 -8.40 1.41
CA ALA A 162 11.29 -9.54 0.74
C ALA A 162 10.33 -10.73 0.45
N GLY A 163 9.08 -10.68 0.88
CA GLY A 163 8.05 -11.66 0.58
C GLY A 163 7.54 -11.56 -0.85
N PHE A 164 7.60 -10.38 -1.43
CA PHE A 164 7.22 -10.16 -2.82
C PHE A 164 8.27 -10.72 -3.78
N LYS A 165 7.82 -11.22 -4.94
CA LYS A 165 8.66 -11.93 -5.91
C LYS A 165 8.70 -11.21 -7.26
N VAL A 166 9.57 -11.66 -8.15
CA VAL A 166 9.76 -11.10 -9.50
C VAL A 166 8.47 -10.82 -10.29
N PRO A 167 7.42 -11.70 -10.27
CA PRO A 167 6.17 -11.39 -10.96
C PRO A 167 5.50 -10.09 -10.48
N TRP A 168 5.57 -9.78 -9.18
CA TRP A 168 5.08 -8.53 -8.60
C TRP A 168 5.79 -7.31 -9.23
N TYR A 169 7.12 -7.32 -9.21
CA TYR A 169 7.91 -6.20 -9.76
C TYR A 169 7.66 -5.97 -11.24
N LYS A 170 7.53 -7.06 -12.02
CA LYS A 170 7.16 -6.97 -13.43
C LYS A 170 5.77 -6.37 -13.64
N SER A 171 4.81 -6.65 -12.75
CA SER A 171 3.48 -6.06 -12.81
C SER A 171 3.50 -4.57 -12.46
N VAL A 172 4.31 -4.15 -11.48
CA VAL A 172 4.55 -2.73 -11.15
C VAL A 172 5.20 -1.99 -12.32
N GLU A 173 6.22 -2.57 -12.95
CA GLU A 173 6.92 -2.00 -14.11
C GLU A 173 6.00 -1.83 -15.32
N LYS A 174 5.07 -2.76 -15.58
CA LYS A 174 4.07 -2.66 -16.65
C LYS A 174 3.15 -1.44 -16.52
N LEU A 175 2.93 -0.95 -15.30
CA LEU A 175 2.19 0.27 -15.03
C LEU A 175 3.04 1.54 -15.18
N GLY A 176 4.32 1.40 -15.53
CA GLY A 176 5.27 2.52 -15.60
C GLY A 176 5.71 3.02 -14.22
N TRP A 177 5.43 2.27 -13.16
CA TRP A 177 5.74 2.66 -11.79
C TRP A 177 7.12 2.20 -11.35
N TYR A 178 7.65 2.85 -10.31
CA TYR A 178 8.91 2.48 -9.68
C TYR A 178 8.67 1.50 -8.54
N TRP A 179 9.66 0.69 -8.23
CA TRP A 179 9.61 -0.18 -7.07
C TRP A 179 10.92 -0.21 -6.30
N LEU A 180 10.81 -0.47 -5.01
CA LEU A 180 11.89 -0.63 -4.06
C LEU A 180 11.59 -1.87 -3.22
N SER A 181 12.55 -2.78 -3.07
CA SER A 181 12.32 -3.98 -2.29
C SER A 181 13.53 -4.36 -1.48
N ARG A 182 13.26 -4.99 -0.35
CA ARG A 182 14.28 -5.62 0.47
C ARG A 182 14.64 -6.99 -0.10
N VAL A 183 15.93 -7.27 -0.22
CA VAL A 183 16.44 -8.60 -0.56
C VAL A 183 17.01 -9.26 0.68
N ARG A 184 16.65 -10.53 0.91
CA ARG A 184 17.15 -11.35 2.02
C ARG A 184 17.23 -12.82 1.64
N GLY A 185 17.91 -13.60 2.46
CA GLY A 185 17.99 -15.04 2.33
C GLY A 185 19.06 -15.51 1.33
N LYS A 186 18.86 -16.69 0.75
CA LYS A 186 19.82 -17.34 -0.15
C LYS A 186 19.76 -16.81 -1.58
N VAL A 187 19.89 -15.48 -1.74
CA VAL A 187 19.98 -14.83 -3.05
C VAL A 187 21.45 -14.65 -3.39
N GLN A 188 21.82 -14.90 -4.64
CA GLN A 188 23.17 -14.65 -5.16
C GLN A 188 23.13 -13.42 -6.06
N TYR A 189 24.24 -12.73 -6.17
CA TYR A 189 24.43 -11.62 -7.09
C TYR A 189 25.70 -11.81 -7.93
N ALA A 190 25.70 -11.20 -9.10
CA ALA A 190 26.88 -11.05 -9.94
C ALA A 190 26.91 -9.65 -10.56
N ASP A 191 28.09 -9.16 -10.86
CA ASP A 191 28.27 -7.94 -11.64
C ASP A 191 27.77 -8.14 -13.08
N LEU A 192 27.41 -7.07 -13.77
CA LEU A 192 27.01 -7.15 -15.17
C LEU A 192 28.18 -7.70 -16.01
N GLY A 193 27.92 -8.77 -16.76
CA GLY A 193 28.94 -9.43 -17.57
C GLY A 193 29.79 -10.45 -16.82
N ALA A 194 29.77 -10.52 -15.50
CA ALA A 194 30.50 -11.52 -14.72
C ALA A 194 29.68 -12.79 -14.54
N GLU A 195 30.32 -13.94 -14.61
CA GLU A 195 29.70 -15.27 -14.34
C GLU A 195 29.91 -15.73 -12.90
N ASN A 196 30.70 -15.01 -12.12
CA ASN A 196 30.98 -15.35 -10.74
C ASN A 196 29.84 -14.88 -9.81
N TRP A 197 29.05 -15.82 -9.32
CA TRP A 197 27.93 -15.59 -8.41
C TRP A 197 28.40 -15.61 -6.96
N LYS A 198 28.05 -14.58 -6.22
CA LYS A 198 28.40 -14.37 -4.81
C LYS A 198 27.14 -14.31 -3.94
N PRO A 199 27.20 -14.78 -2.69
CA PRO A 199 26.07 -14.63 -1.75
C PRO A 199 25.74 -13.15 -1.52
N ILE A 200 24.45 -12.82 -1.45
CA ILE A 200 24.00 -11.45 -1.20
C ILE A 200 24.47 -10.90 0.15
N SER A 201 24.74 -11.80 1.12
CA SER A 201 25.34 -11.46 2.42
C SER A 201 26.62 -10.66 2.30
N ASN A 202 27.43 -10.91 1.28
CA ASN A 202 28.70 -10.17 1.07
C ASN A 202 28.48 -8.68 0.80
N LEU A 203 27.28 -8.29 0.31
CA LEU A 203 26.93 -6.89 0.14
C LEU A 203 26.46 -6.25 1.45
N HIS A 204 26.03 -7.05 2.44
CA HIS A 204 25.65 -6.54 3.75
C HIS A 204 26.87 -6.00 4.51
N ASP A 205 28.03 -6.62 4.33
CA ASP A 205 29.28 -6.19 4.97
C ASP A 205 29.76 -4.83 4.46
N MET A 206 29.29 -4.43 3.27
CA MET A 206 29.54 -3.11 2.67
C MET A 206 28.58 -2.03 3.16
N SER A 207 27.62 -2.38 4.03
CA SER A 207 26.61 -1.44 4.52
C SER A 207 27.25 -0.40 5.47
N SER A 208 26.76 0.84 5.39
CA SER A 208 27.22 1.93 6.24
C SER A 208 26.05 2.81 6.66
N SER A 209 26.27 3.74 7.60
CA SER A 209 25.28 4.73 8.04
C SER A 209 24.78 5.64 6.89
N HIS A 210 25.54 5.73 5.80
CA HIS A 210 25.18 6.50 4.62
C HIS A 210 24.84 5.55 3.47
N SER A 211 23.88 5.94 2.62
CA SER A 211 23.52 5.17 1.42
C SER A 211 24.70 5.08 0.45
N LYS A 212 25.04 3.88 0.02
CA LYS A 212 26.04 3.62 -1.01
C LYS A 212 25.39 3.05 -2.24
N THR A 213 25.75 3.55 -3.41
CA THR A 213 25.35 2.96 -4.69
C THR A 213 26.32 1.83 -5.03
N LEU A 214 25.83 0.59 -5.08
CA LEU A 214 26.63 -0.58 -5.43
C LEU A 214 26.63 -0.91 -6.93
N GLY A 215 26.07 -0.01 -7.76
CA GLY A 215 25.96 -0.19 -9.20
C GLY A 215 24.89 -1.23 -9.58
N TYR A 216 24.97 -1.68 -10.83
CA TYR A 216 24.04 -2.65 -11.39
C TYR A 216 24.53 -4.07 -11.11
N LYS A 217 23.67 -4.90 -10.54
CA LYS A 217 23.95 -6.31 -10.27
C LYS A 217 22.87 -7.18 -10.89
N ARG A 218 23.24 -8.40 -11.30
CA ARG A 218 22.28 -9.46 -11.58
C ARG A 218 21.99 -10.21 -10.28
N LEU A 219 20.75 -10.58 -10.03
CA LEU A 219 20.39 -11.43 -8.89
C LEU A 219 19.90 -12.79 -9.40
N LEU A 220 20.33 -13.84 -8.74
CA LEU A 220 19.90 -15.21 -8.97
C LEU A 220 19.27 -15.75 -7.68
N LYS A 221 18.00 -16.03 -7.71
CA LYS A 221 17.41 -16.94 -6.74
C LYS A 221 17.54 -18.34 -7.32
N ALA A 222 17.86 -19.33 -6.52
CA ALA A 222 18.25 -20.69 -6.87
C ALA A 222 17.51 -21.42 -8.02
N ILE A 223 16.54 -20.80 -8.68
CA ILE A 223 15.87 -21.27 -9.89
C ILE A 223 15.56 -20.07 -10.78
N GLN A 224 16.35 -19.96 -11.86
CA GLN A 224 16.11 -19.25 -13.12
C GLN A 224 15.14 -18.05 -13.12
N SER A 225 15.68 -16.85 -12.95
CA SER A 225 15.20 -15.67 -13.69
C SER A 225 16.28 -14.60 -13.64
N HIS A 226 16.73 -14.18 -14.81
CA HIS A 226 17.63 -13.04 -14.97
C HIS A 226 16.83 -11.77 -14.68
N ALA A 227 17.01 -11.19 -13.53
CA ALA A 227 16.48 -9.87 -13.22
C ALA A 227 17.65 -8.89 -13.12
N LYS A 228 17.52 -7.74 -13.77
CA LYS A 228 18.48 -6.63 -13.64
C LYS A 228 18.11 -5.84 -12.40
N PHE A 229 19.05 -5.65 -11.50
CA PHE A 229 18.79 -4.98 -10.24
C PHE A 229 19.79 -3.87 -9.98
N TYR A 230 19.32 -2.86 -9.26
CA TYR A 230 20.09 -1.76 -8.74
C TYR A 230 20.14 -1.87 -7.23
N CYS A 231 21.31 -1.78 -6.62
CA CYS A 231 21.46 -1.75 -5.19
C CYS A 231 21.59 -0.31 -4.70
N ILE A 232 20.64 0.16 -3.93
CA ILE A 232 20.78 1.33 -3.09
C ILE A 232 20.74 0.85 -1.64
N ASN A 233 21.76 1.15 -0.87
CA ASN A 233 21.78 0.91 0.55
C ASN A 233 21.12 2.09 1.26
N LEU A 234 19.91 1.95 1.75
CA LEU A 234 19.26 2.91 2.63
C LEU A 234 19.55 2.50 4.08
N ALA A 235 20.56 3.09 4.67
CA ALA A 235 20.72 3.06 6.11
C ALA A 235 19.66 3.98 6.74
N LEU A 236 18.57 3.41 7.20
CA LEU A 236 17.68 4.10 8.14
C LEU A 236 18.40 4.20 9.47
N LYS A 237 18.61 5.42 9.94
CA LYS A 237 19.08 5.72 11.30
C LYS A 237 17.96 5.32 12.27
N ALA A 238 17.93 4.08 12.68
CA ALA A 238 17.10 3.61 13.79
C ALA A 238 18.02 3.46 15.01
N GLU A 239 17.96 4.39 15.91
CA GLU A 239 18.50 4.21 17.25
C GLU A 239 17.79 3.00 17.89
N LYS A 240 18.58 1.97 18.21
CA LYS A 240 18.21 0.80 19.03
C LYS A 240 17.25 -0.25 18.44
N ILE A 241 17.28 -0.55 17.17
CA ILE A 241 16.79 -1.84 16.68
C ILE A 241 17.98 -2.63 16.14
N SER A 242 18.18 -3.84 16.69
CA SER A 242 19.21 -4.81 16.28
C SER A 242 19.40 -4.77 14.76
N ALA A 243 20.58 -4.37 14.34
CA ALA A 243 20.94 -4.08 12.96
C ALA A 243 20.83 -5.32 12.06
N ARG A 244 19.63 -5.62 11.58
CA ARG A 244 19.47 -6.51 10.43
C ARG A 244 19.70 -5.68 9.19
N HIS A 245 20.88 -5.79 8.61
CA HIS A 245 21.31 -5.12 7.41
C HIS A 245 20.32 -5.36 6.29
N GLY A 246 19.75 -4.31 5.71
CA GLY A 246 18.79 -4.36 4.62
C GLY A 246 19.44 -3.94 3.31
N LEU A 247 19.57 -4.86 2.37
CA LEU A 247 19.90 -4.53 0.99
C LEU A 247 18.60 -4.16 0.27
N ILE A 248 18.56 -2.98 -0.33
CA ILE A 248 17.40 -2.46 -1.02
C ILE A 248 17.69 -2.39 -2.50
N VAL A 249 16.78 -2.90 -3.31
CA VAL A 249 16.88 -2.97 -4.78
C VAL A 249 15.78 -2.13 -5.41
N THR A 250 16.15 -1.34 -6.42
CA THR A 250 15.24 -0.38 -7.07
C THR A 250 15.35 -0.42 -8.58
N THR A 251 14.42 0.22 -9.27
CA THR A 251 14.39 0.34 -10.73
C THR A 251 15.29 1.44 -11.28
N ARG A 252 15.47 1.44 -12.61
CA ARG A 252 16.43 2.28 -13.36
C ARG A 252 16.36 3.79 -13.13
N HIS A 253 15.24 4.35 -12.70
CA HIS A 253 14.96 5.79 -12.82
C HIS A 253 15.15 6.64 -11.56
N LEU A 254 15.55 6.07 -10.42
CA LEU A 254 15.72 6.84 -9.17
C LEU A 254 16.86 7.88 -9.21
N LYS A 255 17.79 7.79 -10.17
CA LYS A 255 18.91 8.74 -10.29
C LYS A 255 18.49 10.17 -10.64
N SER A 256 17.39 10.37 -11.36
CA SER A 256 16.98 11.72 -11.80
C SER A 256 16.22 12.51 -10.72
N THR A 257 15.59 11.81 -9.77
CA THR A 257 14.71 12.44 -8.79
C THR A 257 15.48 12.98 -7.58
N GLN A 258 16.60 12.36 -7.20
CA GLN A 258 17.44 12.88 -6.11
C GLN A 258 18.10 14.23 -6.44
N ARG A 259 18.33 14.54 -7.72
CA ARG A 259 18.85 15.86 -8.12
C ARG A 259 17.81 16.98 -8.02
N ARG A 260 16.53 16.69 -8.25
CA ARG A 260 15.45 17.71 -8.17
C ARG A 260 15.06 18.09 -6.74
N GLN A 261 15.12 17.18 -5.78
CA GLN A 261 14.80 17.51 -4.38
C GLN A 261 15.89 18.33 -3.68
N ARG A 262 17.15 18.29 -4.14
CA ARG A 262 18.23 19.12 -3.57
C ARG A 262 18.27 20.54 -4.12
N SER A 263 17.59 20.86 -5.22
CA SER A 263 17.54 22.19 -5.82
C SER A 263 16.35 23.06 -5.36
N HIS A 264 15.52 22.57 -4.45
CA HIS A 264 14.37 23.31 -3.90
C HIS A 264 14.44 23.47 -2.37
N GLY A 265 15.61 23.37 -1.80
CA GLY A 265 15.91 23.63 -0.40
C GLY A 265 16.77 24.88 -0.25
N PHE A 266 16.12 26.03 -0.40
CA PHE A 266 16.52 27.33 0.14
C PHE A 266 15.26 28.05 0.57
#